data_b764a495a91deacff62f4a8f2c1de5da
#
_entry.id   b764a495a91deacff62f4a8f2c1de5da
#
_cell.length_a   1.000
_cell.length_b   1.000
_cell.length_c   1.000
_cell.angle_alpha   90.00
_cell.angle_beta   90.00
_cell.angle_gamma   90.00
#
_symmetry.space_group_name_H-M   'P 1'
#
loop_
_entity.id
_entity.type
_entity.pdbx_description
1 polymer ?
#
loop_
_entity_poly.entity_id
_entity_poly.type
_entity_poly.pdbx_seq_one_letter_code
_entity_poly.pdbx_strand_id
1 'polypeptide(L)'
;MLSSLLKEQEKCPGMHFSPPTGRDLMSDEYRIQELLERDVYVGETRVGVITGERFHPRDELVRSMRIKVEDDVAEEYMRKPAAFAPLSKELVHSILPGGGVKLSKSMRELQRRWRNTVRINEKLYAPDELLDRAVLDNDGVDLGNVTGMVKIKRTYKGLVVQPHYIVRSRHGLPDSIVVPVAQLARTTARLDEIILRCSMKRLVTLPSFLKLNSEDSEE
;
A
#
# COMPACT_ATOMS: atom_id res chain seq x y z
N MET A 1 -35.99 65.01 42.35
CA MET A 1 -36.89 63.93 41.96
C MET A 1 -36.42 63.42 40.54
N LEU A 2 -35.79 62.33 40.46
CA LEU A 2 -35.93 61.38 39.37
C LEU A 2 -34.77 60.37 39.45
N SER A 3 -35.19 59.22 39.66
CA SER A 3 -34.53 58.01 40.03
C SER A 3 -33.51 57.51 39.07
N SER A 4 -32.46 57.00 39.63
CA SER A 4 -31.46 56.14 39.08
C SER A 4 -32.03 54.81 38.51
N LEU A 5 -31.70 54.49 37.33
CA LEU A 5 -31.79 53.10 36.81
C LEU A 5 -30.40 52.66 36.40
N LEU A 6 -29.77 51.91 37.28
CA LEU A 6 -28.56 51.19 37.09
C LEU A 6 -28.84 50.04 36.06
N LYS A 7 -28.15 50.07 34.95
CA LYS A 7 -28.06 48.95 34.02
C LYS A 7 -27.04 47.97 34.56
N GLU A 8 -27.51 46.83 35.00
CA GLU A 8 -26.67 45.63 35.17
C GLU A 8 -26.17 45.17 33.80
N GLN A 9 -24.87 45.26 33.63
CA GLN A 9 -24.18 44.57 32.51
C GLN A 9 -23.96 43.12 32.92
N GLU A 10 -24.70 42.22 32.33
CA GLU A 10 -24.43 40.82 32.36
C GLU A 10 -23.08 40.51 31.67
N LYS A 11 -22.17 40.08 32.51
CA LYS A 11 -20.85 39.57 32.10
C LYS A 11 -21.03 38.22 31.47
N CYS A 12 -20.98 38.14 30.13
CA CYS A 12 -20.83 36.86 29.44
C CYS A 12 -19.52 36.17 29.84
N PRO A 13 -19.54 34.93 30.32
CA PRO A 13 -18.32 34.20 30.60
C PRO A 13 -17.62 33.90 29.28
N GLY A 14 -16.37 34.34 29.16
CA GLY A 14 -15.52 34.10 28.01
C GLY A 14 -15.38 32.60 27.71
N MET A 15 -15.91 32.18 26.61
CA MET A 15 -15.58 30.90 26.04
C MET A 15 -14.13 30.93 25.55
N HIS A 16 -13.23 30.41 26.35
CA HIS A 16 -11.90 30.04 25.91
C HIS A 16 -12.02 28.94 24.91
N PHE A 17 -11.99 29.28 23.62
CA PHE A 17 -11.73 28.34 22.56
C PHE A 17 -10.25 27.97 22.63
N SER A 18 -9.93 26.94 23.38
CA SER A 18 -8.66 26.27 23.24
C SER A 18 -8.69 25.49 21.87
N PRO A 19 -7.72 25.70 20.98
CA PRO A 19 -7.63 24.89 19.77
C PRO A 19 -7.43 23.43 20.21
N PRO A 20 -8.08 22.47 19.56
CA PRO A 20 -7.90 21.06 19.88
C PRO A 20 -6.43 20.70 19.65
N THR A 21 -5.71 20.46 20.72
CA THR A 21 -4.41 19.80 20.73
C THR A 21 -4.56 18.50 19.98
N GLY A 22 -3.67 18.30 18.98
CA GLY A 22 -3.67 17.17 18.07
C GLY A 22 -3.94 15.83 18.76
N ARG A 23 -5.17 15.37 18.65
CA ARG A 23 -5.53 13.99 18.94
C ARG A 23 -5.13 13.17 17.74
N ASP A 24 -4.36 12.13 17.99
CA ASP A 24 -4.18 11.03 17.05
C ASP A 24 -5.56 10.46 16.72
N LEU A 25 -6.09 10.89 15.59
CA LEU A 25 -7.41 10.50 15.15
C LEU A 25 -7.30 9.12 14.48
N MET A 26 -7.51 8.11 15.30
CA MET A 26 -7.76 6.76 14.85
C MET A 26 -8.96 6.76 13.89
N SER A 27 -8.76 6.18 12.75
CA SER A 27 -9.37 6.26 11.42
C SER A 27 -10.88 6.08 11.24
N ASP A 28 -11.71 6.04 12.27
CA ASP A 28 -13.14 5.74 12.13
C ASP A 28 -14.09 6.96 12.15
N GLU A 29 -13.60 8.15 12.47
CA GLU A 29 -14.45 9.30 12.78
C GLU A 29 -14.76 10.22 11.58
N TYR A 30 -14.00 10.16 10.46
CA TYR A 30 -14.30 11.05 9.32
C TYR A 30 -15.13 10.36 8.26
N ARG A 31 -16.25 10.97 7.90
CA ARG A 31 -16.95 10.63 6.67
C ARG A 31 -16.11 11.15 5.48
N ILE A 32 -15.94 10.34 4.45
CA ILE A 32 -15.18 10.73 3.25
C ILE A 32 -15.76 12.02 2.63
N GLN A 33 -17.05 12.23 2.74
CA GLN A 33 -17.74 13.44 2.28
C GLN A 33 -17.19 14.72 2.91
N GLU A 34 -16.75 14.66 4.16
CA GLU A 34 -16.15 15.82 4.86
C GLU A 34 -14.73 16.12 4.38
N LEU A 35 -14.11 15.18 3.68
CA LEU A 35 -12.75 15.29 3.13
C LEU A 35 -12.74 15.67 1.65
N LEU A 36 -13.90 15.76 1.00
CA LEU A 36 -13.99 16.18 -0.42
C LEU A 36 -13.43 17.59 -0.60
N GLU A 37 -12.81 17.81 -1.75
CA GLU A 37 -12.19 19.07 -2.16
C GLU A 37 -11.03 19.55 -1.28
N ARG A 38 -10.58 18.72 -0.35
CA ARG A 38 -9.43 19.04 0.49
C ARG A 38 -8.12 18.64 -0.17
N ASP A 39 -7.12 19.49 0.01
CA ASP A 39 -5.74 19.20 -0.39
C ASP A 39 -5.16 18.05 0.43
N VAL A 40 -4.36 17.23 -0.20
CA VAL A 40 -3.69 16.08 0.40
C VAL A 40 -2.19 16.32 0.47
N TYR A 41 -1.62 16.11 1.65
CA TYR A 41 -0.20 16.33 1.92
C TYR A 41 0.50 15.06 2.43
N VAL A 42 1.72 14.86 1.96
CA VAL A 42 2.68 13.90 2.50
C VAL A 42 3.90 14.66 3.00
N GLY A 43 4.07 14.74 4.31
CA GLY A 43 5.02 15.69 4.90
C GLY A 43 4.59 17.13 4.59
N GLU A 44 5.41 17.85 3.82
CA GLU A 44 5.15 19.21 3.35
C GLU A 44 4.74 19.25 1.86
N THR A 45 4.84 18.11 1.16
CA THR A 45 4.53 18.03 -0.27
C THR A 45 3.03 17.89 -0.49
N ARG A 46 2.45 18.80 -1.26
CA ARG A 46 1.07 18.69 -1.75
C ARG A 46 1.04 17.62 -2.84
N VAL A 47 0.18 16.62 -2.64
CA VAL A 47 0.09 15.46 -3.54
C VAL A 47 -1.07 15.58 -4.51
N GLY A 48 -2.12 16.28 -4.11
CA GLY A 48 -3.32 16.45 -4.92
C GLY A 48 -4.53 16.85 -4.10
N VAL A 49 -5.72 16.64 -4.64
CA VAL A 49 -7.01 16.99 -4.03
C VAL A 49 -7.94 15.78 -4.01
N ILE A 50 -8.70 15.60 -2.94
CA ILE A 50 -9.72 14.55 -2.84
C ILE A 50 -10.91 14.95 -3.70
N THR A 51 -11.25 14.15 -4.72
CA THR A 51 -12.30 14.47 -5.71
C THR A 51 -13.52 13.55 -5.66
N GLY A 52 -13.49 12.52 -4.83
CA GLY A 52 -14.63 11.62 -4.74
C GLY A 52 -14.38 10.39 -3.91
N GLU A 53 -15.41 9.60 -3.79
CA GLU A 53 -15.40 8.30 -3.14
C GLU A 53 -15.22 7.20 -4.17
N ARG A 54 -14.65 6.09 -3.73
CA ARG A 54 -14.48 4.90 -4.54
C ARG A 54 -15.00 3.69 -3.79
N PHE A 55 -16.06 3.10 -4.31
CA PHE A 55 -16.66 1.89 -3.77
C PHE A 55 -15.88 0.65 -4.22
N HIS A 56 -15.73 -0.30 -3.35
CA HIS A 56 -15.22 -1.60 -3.72
C HIS A 56 -16.37 -2.43 -4.32
N PRO A 57 -16.18 -3.09 -5.48
CA PRO A 57 -17.27 -3.78 -6.17
C PRO A 57 -17.95 -4.91 -5.38
N ARG A 58 -17.31 -5.42 -4.33
CA ARG A 58 -17.81 -6.52 -3.50
C ARG A 58 -18.21 -6.12 -2.07
N ASP A 59 -17.80 -4.95 -1.65
CA ASP A 59 -18.12 -4.40 -0.34
C ASP A 59 -18.77 -3.04 -0.57
N GLU A 60 -20.01 -2.88 -0.21
CA GLU A 60 -20.75 -1.62 -0.29
C GLU A 60 -20.18 -0.53 0.64
N LEU A 61 -19.22 -0.91 1.51
CA LEU A 61 -18.53 0.03 2.37
C LEU A 61 -17.48 0.80 1.59
N VAL A 62 -17.53 2.11 1.69
CA VAL A 62 -16.53 3.03 1.13
C VAL A 62 -15.20 2.80 1.85
N ARG A 63 -14.23 2.23 1.12
CA ARG A 63 -12.89 1.95 1.67
C ARG A 63 -11.79 2.83 1.11
N SER A 64 -12.07 3.59 0.06
CA SER A 64 -11.06 4.44 -0.57
C SER A 64 -11.65 5.72 -1.12
N MET A 65 -10.80 6.73 -1.15
CA MET A 65 -11.04 8.01 -1.82
C MET A 65 -10.38 8.01 -3.19
N ARG A 66 -10.83 8.87 -4.06
CA ARG A 66 -10.16 9.20 -5.32
C ARG A 66 -9.51 10.58 -5.15
N ILE A 67 -8.22 10.65 -5.41
CA ILE A 67 -7.52 11.93 -5.46
C ILE A 67 -7.19 12.29 -6.90
N LYS A 68 -7.30 13.57 -7.23
CA LYS A 68 -6.68 14.17 -8.41
C LYS A 68 -5.26 14.51 -8.00
N VAL A 69 -4.29 13.85 -8.63
CA VAL A 69 -2.87 13.99 -8.31
C VAL A 69 -2.31 15.18 -9.05
N GLU A 70 -1.36 15.90 -8.44
CA GLU A 70 -0.60 16.95 -9.12
C GLU A 70 0.25 16.33 -10.24
N ASP A 71 0.41 17.04 -11.35
CA ASP A 71 1.04 16.50 -12.55
C ASP A 71 2.53 16.17 -12.31
N ASP A 72 3.25 17.00 -11.58
CA ASP A 72 4.65 16.78 -11.17
C ASP A 72 4.80 15.54 -10.27
N VAL A 73 3.89 15.36 -9.32
CA VAL A 73 3.85 14.17 -8.46
C VAL A 73 3.51 12.92 -9.26
N ALA A 74 2.59 13.02 -10.22
CA ALA A 74 2.23 11.89 -11.06
C ALA A 74 3.41 11.45 -11.95
N GLU A 75 4.15 12.39 -12.54
CA GLU A 75 5.32 12.12 -13.37
C GLU A 75 6.46 11.50 -12.57
N GLU A 76 6.75 12.04 -11.39
CA GLU A 76 7.87 11.58 -10.57
C GLU A 76 7.60 10.23 -9.90
N TYR A 77 6.38 10.02 -9.37
CA TYR A 77 6.12 8.88 -8.47
C TYR A 77 5.25 7.77 -9.07
N MET A 78 4.64 7.96 -10.23
CA MET A 78 3.83 6.93 -10.87
C MET A 78 4.57 6.30 -12.05
N ARG A 79 4.52 4.97 -12.16
CA ARG A 79 5.09 4.27 -13.34
C ARG A 79 4.40 4.68 -14.65
N LYS A 80 3.10 4.95 -14.58
CA LYS A 80 2.30 5.53 -15.67
C LYS A 80 1.59 6.72 -15.07
N PRO A 81 2.01 7.94 -15.37
CA PRO A 81 1.36 9.14 -14.87
C PRO A 81 -0.15 9.08 -15.12
N ALA A 82 -0.93 9.35 -14.11
CA ALA A 82 -2.38 9.34 -14.17
C ALA A 82 -2.92 10.49 -13.33
N ALA A 83 -3.87 11.22 -13.89
CA ALA A 83 -4.51 12.35 -13.21
C ALA A 83 -5.26 11.95 -11.92
N PHE A 84 -5.59 10.67 -11.76
CA PHE A 84 -6.33 10.18 -10.59
C PHE A 84 -5.70 8.93 -10.00
N ALA A 85 -5.63 8.88 -8.65
CA ALA A 85 -5.17 7.73 -7.90
C ALA A 85 -6.12 7.34 -6.77
N PRO A 86 -6.14 6.07 -6.36
CA PRO A 86 -6.85 5.64 -5.17
C PRO A 86 -6.06 6.04 -3.91
N LEU A 87 -6.78 6.49 -2.88
CA LEU A 87 -6.24 6.77 -1.55
C LEU A 87 -7.08 6.06 -0.50
N SER A 88 -6.47 5.19 0.29
CA SER A 88 -7.16 4.50 1.38
C SER A 88 -7.47 5.48 2.52
N LYS A 89 -8.67 5.41 3.11
CA LYS A 89 -9.07 6.22 4.26
C LYS A 89 -8.11 6.06 5.45
N GLU A 90 -7.60 4.85 5.66
CA GLU A 90 -6.66 4.50 6.73
C GLU A 90 -5.31 5.25 6.66
N LEU A 91 -5.03 5.91 5.51
CA LEU A 91 -3.82 6.71 5.33
C LEU A 91 -3.97 8.13 5.86
N VAL A 92 -5.16 8.57 6.19
CA VAL A 92 -5.40 9.89 6.77
C VAL A 92 -4.86 9.88 8.20
N HIS A 93 -3.91 10.78 8.47
CA HIS A 93 -3.32 10.94 9.80
C HIS A 93 -4.02 12.06 10.58
N SER A 94 -4.16 13.21 9.97
CA SER A 94 -4.76 14.38 10.60
C SER A 94 -5.30 15.38 9.58
N ILE A 95 -6.19 16.26 10.03
CA ILE A 95 -6.61 17.44 9.26
C ILE A 95 -5.77 18.62 9.73
N LEU A 96 -5.16 19.33 8.78
CA LEU A 96 -4.35 20.51 9.05
C LEU A 96 -5.25 21.71 9.42
N PRO A 97 -4.75 22.70 10.17
CA PRO A 97 -5.52 23.90 10.53
C PRO A 97 -6.10 24.65 9.30
N GLY A 98 -5.46 24.57 8.15
CA GLY A 98 -5.94 25.12 6.87
C GLY A 98 -6.91 24.23 6.11
N GLY A 99 -7.39 23.13 6.71
CA GLY A 99 -8.36 22.22 6.10
C GLY A 99 -7.75 21.12 5.24
N GLY A 100 -6.44 21.12 4.98
CA GLY A 100 -5.76 20.06 4.24
C GLY A 100 -5.69 18.75 5.02
N VAL A 101 -5.52 17.63 4.30
CA VAL A 101 -5.41 16.27 4.85
C VAL A 101 -3.96 15.84 4.84
N LYS A 102 -3.39 15.53 5.99
CA LYS A 102 -2.04 14.98 6.11
C LYS A 102 -2.09 13.45 6.15
N LEU A 103 -1.23 12.80 5.35
CA LEU A 103 -1.15 11.36 5.32
C LEU A 103 -0.12 10.83 6.33
N SER A 104 -0.38 9.61 6.83
CA SER A 104 0.50 8.89 7.76
C SER A 104 1.72 8.24 7.09
N LYS A 105 1.80 8.28 5.76
CA LYS A 105 2.80 7.57 4.97
C LYS A 105 3.73 8.52 4.24
N SER A 106 4.95 8.05 3.98
CA SER A 106 5.92 8.75 3.14
C SER A 106 5.54 8.69 1.66
N MET A 107 6.10 9.60 0.84
CA MET A 107 5.93 9.56 -0.63
C MET A 107 6.36 8.21 -1.21
N ARG A 108 7.44 7.61 -0.72
CA ARG A 108 7.90 6.30 -1.17
C ARG A 108 6.88 5.18 -0.90
N GLU A 109 6.20 5.20 0.25
CA GLU A 109 5.15 4.23 0.56
C GLU A 109 3.88 4.47 -0.27
N LEU A 110 3.54 5.73 -0.53
CA LEU A 110 2.43 6.09 -1.40
C LEU A 110 2.69 5.64 -2.85
N GLN A 111 3.90 5.87 -3.35
CA GLN A 111 4.38 5.39 -4.64
C GLN A 111 4.22 3.86 -4.78
N ARG A 112 4.60 3.09 -3.76
CA ARG A 112 4.40 1.64 -3.73
C ARG A 112 2.93 1.23 -3.82
N ARG A 113 2.02 2.04 -3.29
CA ARG A 113 0.57 1.78 -3.38
C ARG A 113 -0.02 2.14 -4.75
N TRP A 114 0.53 3.13 -5.42
CA TRP A 114 0.12 3.55 -6.77
C TRP A 114 0.69 2.66 -7.88
N ARG A 115 1.74 1.92 -7.59
CA ARG A 115 2.25 0.88 -8.48
C ARG A 115 1.50 -0.43 -8.24
N ASN A 116 1.48 -1.29 -9.26
CA ASN A 116 1.13 -2.68 -9.02
C ASN A 116 2.19 -3.30 -8.12
N THR A 117 1.83 -3.67 -6.90
CA THR A 117 2.76 -4.16 -5.90
C THR A 117 2.55 -5.63 -5.61
N VAL A 118 3.61 -6.30 -5.20
CA VAL A 118 3.59 -7.64 -4.61
C VAL A 118 3.52 -7.49 -3.10
N ARG A 119 2.55 -8.14 -2.49
CA ARG A 119 2.44 -8.17 -1.03
C ARG A 119 3.17 -9.38 -0.47
N ILE A 120 4.18 -9.14 0.35
CA ILE A 120 4.88 -10.19 1.10
C ILE A 120 4.70 -9.87 2.59
N ASN A 121 3.91 -10.72 3.26
CA ASN A 121 3.44 -10.42 4.63
C ASN A 121 2.71 -9.06 4.66
N GLU A 122 3.11 -8.14 5.52
CA GLU A 122 2.51 -6.81 5.65
C GLU A 122 3.14 -5.74 4.75
N LYS A 123 4.26 -6.06 4.10
CA LYS A 123 5.01 -5.13 3.27
C LYS A 123 4.59 -5.22 1.80
N LEU A 124 4.60 -4.08 1.12
CA LEU A 124 4.34 -3.95 -0.30
C LEU A 124 5.65 -3.62 -1.03
N TYR A 125 5.92 -4.34 -2.11
CA TYR A 125 7.11 -4.19 -2.94
C TYR A 125 6.72 -3.88 -4.38
N ALA A 126 7.43 -2.97 -5.02
CA ALA A 126 7.34 -2.84 -6.46
C ALA A 126 8.02 -4.06 -7.14
N PRO A 127 7.55 -4.48 -8.32
CA PRO A 127 8.12 -5.65 -9.01
C PRO A 127 9.63 -5.54 -9.25
N ASP A 128 10.07 -4.36 -9.62
CA ASP A 128 11.48 -4.04 -9.87
C ASP A 128 12.36 -4.13 -8.61
N GLU A 129 11.79 -3.94 -7.42
CA GLU A 129 12.53 -4.12 -6.17
C GLU A 129 12.82 -5.59 -5.85
N LEU A 130 12.03 -6.51 -6.42
CA LEU A 130 12.16 -7.96 -6.17
C LEU A 130 12.98 -8.69 -7.24
N LEU A 131 13.27 -8.05 -8.38
CA LEU A 131 14.15 -8.64 -9.39
C LEU A 131 15.57 -8.86 -8.84
N ASP A 132 16.19 -9.92 -9.32
CA ASP A 132 17.56 -10.34 -8.95
C ASP A 132 17.75 -10.67 -7.45
N ARG A 133 16.67 -10.75 -6.68
CA ARG A 133 16.74 -11.15 -5.27
C ARG A 133 16.80 -12.66 -5.14
N ALA A 134 17.65 -13.12 -4.21
CA ALA A 134 17.73 -14.53 -3.89
C ALA A 134 16.45 -15.02 -3.22
N VAL A 135 16.03 -16.22 -3.55
CA VAL A 135 14.86 -16.88 -2.94
C VAL A 135 15.35 -18.06 -2.11
N LEU A 136 15.14 -17.96 -0.80
CA LEU A 136 15.51 -19.02 0.15
C LEU A 136 14.26 -19.76 0.60
N ASP A 137 14.38 -21.06 0.77
CA ASP A 137 13.33 -21.82 1.45
C ASP A 137 13.36 -21.59 2.98
N ASN A 138 12.44 -22.21 3.72
CA ASN A 138 12.37 -22.04 5.18
C ASN A 138 13.56 -22.69 5.93
N ASP A 139 14.30 -23.57 5.27
CA ASP A 139 15.48 -24.25 5.83
C ASP A 139 16.77 -23.48 5.48
N GLY A 140 16.65 -22.32 4.79
CA GLY A 140 17.77 -21.47 4.39
C GLY A 140 18.49 -21.94 3.13
N VAL A 141 17.90 -22.85 2.38
CA VAL A 141 18.46 -23.30 1.09
C VAL A 141 18.18 -22.24 0.03
N ASP A 142 19.23 -21.75 -0.61
CA ASP A 142 19.12 -20.83 -1.74
C ASP A 142 18.59 -21.58 -2.98
N LEU A 143 17.41 -21.18 -3.43
CA LEU A 143 16.74 -21.78 -4.56
C LEU A 143 17.19 -21.20 -5.89
N GLY A 144 17.59 -19.93 -5.91
CA GLY A 144 17.93 -19.15 -7.09
C GLY A 144 17.40 -17.73 -7.03
N ASN A 145 17.44 -17.01 -8.15
CA ASN A 145 17.11 -15.59 -8.20
C ASN A 145 15.77 -15.32 -8.91
N VAL A 146 15.11 -14.24 -8.49
CA VAL A 146 13.90 -13.75 -9.18
C VAL A 146 14.26 -13.12 -10.50
N THR A 147 13.69 -13.64 -11.59
CA THR A 147 13.89 -13.13 -12.96
C THR A 147 12.66 -12.40 -13.51
N GLY A 148 11.50 -12.57 -12.87
CA GLY A 148 10.27 -11.97 -13.34
C GLY A 148 9.09 -12.22 -12.41
N MET A 149 7.89 -11.89 -12.91
CA MET A 149 6.66 -12.06 -12.16
C MET A 149 5.49 -12.45 -13.04
N VAL A 150 4.69 -13.38 -12.56
CA VAL A 150 3.43 -13.77 -13.20
C VAL A 150 2.28 -12.92 -12.65
N LYS A 151 1.52 -12.33 -13.58
CA LYS A 151 0.37 -11.49 -13.27
C LYS A 151 -0.89 -12.07 -13.93
N ILE A 152 -1.88 -12.39 -13.12
CA ILE A 152 -3.18 -12.86 -13.56
C ILE A 152 -4.23 -11.81 -13.22
N LYS A 153 -5.00 -11.33 -14.20
CA LYS A 153 -6.11 -10.35 -14.01
C LYS A 153 -5.74 -9.08 -13.26
N ARG A 154 -4.62 -8.50 -13.25
CA ARG A 154 -4.14 -7.32 -12.51
C ARG A 154 -3.51 -7.61 -11.15
N THR A 155 -3.39 -8.89 -10.73
CA THR A 155 -2.77 -9.25 -9.45
C THR A 155 -1.55 -10.10 -9.71
N TYR A 156 -0.45 -9.82 -9.04
CA TYR A 156 0.72 -10.69 -9.06
C TYR A 156 0.41 -11.97 -8.31
N LYS A 157 0.60 -13.12 -8.97
CA LYS A 157 0.29 -14.45 -8.44
C LYS A 157 1.53 -15.24 -8.11
N GLY A 158 2.64 -14.97 -8.78
CA GLY A 158 3.89 -15.68 -8.56
C GLY A 158 5.12 -14.86 -8.91
N LEU A 159 6.26 -15.26 -8.34
CA LEU A 159 7.59 -14.82 -8.75
C LEU A 159 8.16 -15.85 -9.71
N VAL A 160 8.67 -15.41 -10.85
CA VAL A 160 9.46 -16.27 -11.74
C VAL A 160 10.85 -16.36 -11.15
N VAL A 161 11.28 -17.56 -10.83
CA VAL A 161 12.58 -17.82 -10.21
C VAL A 161 13.37 -18.71 -11.15
N GLN A 162 14.63 -18.37 -11.38
CA GLN A 162 15.59 -19.23 -12.07
C GLN A 162 16.33 -20.06 -11.02
N PRO A 163 16.01 -21.36 -10.86
CA PRO A 163 16.63 -22.18 -9.84
C PRO A 163 18.10 -22.45 -10.15
N HIS A 164 18.91 -22.52 -9.10
CA HIS A 164 20.30 -22.97 -9.22
C HIS A 164 20.37 -24.42 -9.75
N TYR A 165 21.40 -24.73 -10.51
CA TYR A 165 21.57 -26.04 -11.14
C TYR A 165 21.41 -27.21 -10.15
N ILE A 166 21.98 -27.10 -8.94
CA ILE A 166 21.91 -28.14 -7.90
C ILE A 166 20.45 -28.39 -7.46
N VAL A 167 19.69 -27.31 -7.23
CA VAL A 167 18.28 -27.39 -6.82
C VAL A 167 17.45 -27.99 -7.94
N ARG A 168 17.67 -27.53 -9.15
CA ARG A 168 17.00 -28.00 -10.36
C ARG A 168 17.22 -29.49 -10.60
N SER A 169 18.48 -29.94 -10.55
CA SER A 169 18.83 -31.35 -10.72
C SER A 169 18.25 -32.24 -9.62
N ARG A 170 18.28 -31.76 -8.35
CA ARG A 170 17.77 -32.53 -7.21
C ARG A 170 16.27 -32.72 -7.22
N HIS A 171 15.52 -31.75 -7.73
CA HIS A 171 14.05 -31.74 -7.71
C HIS A 171 13.41 -31.94 -9.07
N GLY A 172 14.18 -32.16 -10.12
CA GLY A 172 13.66 -32.35 -11.49
C GLY A 172 12.94 -31.12 -12.04
N LEU A 173 13.46 -29.91 -11.72
CA LEU A 173 12.80 -28.66 -12.06
C LEU A 173 13.24 -28.16 -13.45
N PRO A 174 12.35 -27.42 -14.15
CA PRO A 174 12.71 -26.71 -15.38
C PRO A 174 13.68 -25.55 -15.09
N ASP A 175 14.13 -24.89 -16.15
CA ASP A 175 15.05 -23.73 -16.07
C ASP A 175 14.43 -22.52 -15.34
N SER A 176 13.11 -22.45 -15.35
CA SER A 176 12.36 -21.39 -14.69
C SER A 176 11.16 -22.00 -13.97
N ILE A 177 10.88 -21.55 -12.77
CA ILE A 177 9.72 -21.96 -11.97
C ILE A 177 8.94 -20.74 -11.49
N VAL A 178 7.64 -20.90 -11.28
CA VAL A 178 6.79 -19.87 -10.70
C VAL A 178 6.49 -20.19 -9.25
N VAL A 179 7.04 -19.40 -8.34
CA VAL A 179 6.80 -19.51 -6.89
C VAL A 179 5.57 -18.67 -6.53
N PRO A 180 4.49 -19.28 -5.99
CA PRO A 180 3.28 -18.55 -5.65
C PRO A 180 3.55 -17.45 -4.59
N VAL A 181 3.01 -16.24 -4.77
CA VAL A 181 3.14 -15.14 -3.79
C VAL A 181 2.63 -15.54 -2.40
N ALA A 182 1.61 -16.42 -2.33
CA ALA A 182 1.08 -16.94 -1.07
C ALA A 182 2.12 -17.73 -0.25
N GLN A 183 3.17 -18.24 -0.89
CA GLN A 183 4.24 -18.99 -0.24
C GLN A 183 5.40 -18.11 0.24
N LEU A 184 5.37 -16.82 -0.03
CA LEU A 184 6.37 -15.87 0.46
C LEU A 184 6.07 -15.56 1.93
N ALA A 185 7.04 -15.78 2.80
CA ALA A 185 6.91 -15.51 4.24
C ALA A 185 7.32 -14.08 4.57
N ARG A 186 8.54 -13.73 4.21
CA ARG A 186 9.15 -12.44 4.54
C ARG A 186 10.32 -12.12 3.62
N THR A 187 10.81 -10.91 3.74
CA THR A 187 12.08 -10.47 3.13
C THR A 187 13.07 -10.12 4.24
N THR A 188 14.35 -10.16 3.94
CA THR A 188 15.38 -9.57 4.80
C THR A 188 15.22 -8.05 4.90
N ALA A 189 15.82 -7.44 5.90
CA ALA A 189 15.72 -5.99 6.14
C ALA A 189 16.28 -5.15 4.97
N ARG A 190 17.33 -5.65 4.31
CA ARG A 190 17.97 -5.01 3.14
C ARG A 190 17.34 -5.40 1.82
N LEU A 191 16.33 -6.28 1.84
CA LEU A 191 15.69 -6.84 0.64
C LEU A 191 16.68 -7.59 -0.28
N ASP A 192 17.67 -8.23 0.30
CA ASP A 192 18.61 -9.05 -0.47
C ASP A 192 18.03 -10.43 -0.75
N GLU A 193 17.17 -10.93 0.16
CA GLU A 193 16.61 -12.27 0.13
C GLU A 193 15.10 -12.26 0.38
N ILE A 194 14.42 -13.19 -0.25
CA ILE A 194 13.00 -13.50 -0.08
C ILE A 194 12.89 -14.91 0.50
N ILE A 195 12.28 -15.04 1.67
CA ILE A 195 12.20 -16.31 2.40
C ILE A 195 10.81 -16.91 2.21
N LEU A 196 10.76 -18.20 1.88
CA LEU A 196 9.52 -18.95 1.72
C LEU A 196 8.96 -19.47 3.05
N ARG A 197 7.67 -19.83 3.03
CA ARG A 197 6.96 -20.44 4.18
C ARG A 197 7.27 -21.92 4.36
N CYS A 198 7.80 -22.58 3.34
CA CYS A 198 8.02 -24.02 3.31
C CYS A 198 9.33 -24.36 2.60
N SER A 199 9.80 -25.60 2.81
CA SER A 199 10.95 -26.14 2.08
C SER A 199 10.60 -26.38 0.62
N MET A 200 11.65 -26.42 -0.22
CA MET A 200 11.49 -26.70 -1.65
C MET A 200 10.78 -28.04 -1.89
N LYS A 201 11.12 -29.07 -1.12
CA LYS A 201 10.48 -30.39 -1.19
C LYS A 201 8.95 -30.30 -1.01
N ARG A 202 8.49 -29.45 -0.12
CA ARG A 202 7.04 -29.23 0.08
C ARG A 202 6.45 -28.31 -0.97
N LEU A 203 7.17 -27.29 -1.41
CA LEU A 203 6.71 -26.33 -2.41
C LEU A 203 6.26 -27.04 -3.70
N VAL A 204 7.07 -27.96 -4.22
CA VAL A 204 6.79 -28.67 -5.48
C VAL A 204 5.56 -29.58 -5.41
N THR A 205 5.08 -29.92 -4.22
CA THR A 205 3.86 -30.73 -4.03
C THR A 205 2.59 -29.89 -3.84
N LEU A 206 2.72 -28.57 -3.74
CA LEU A 206 1.56 -27.71 -3.50
C LEU A 206 0.71 -27.53 -4.75
N PRO A 207 -0.63 -27.65 -4.65
CA PRO A 207 -1.53 -27.43 -5.78
C PRO A 207 -1.35 -26.04 -6.44
N SER A 208 -1.07 -25.00 -5.65
CA SER A 208 -0.83 -23.64 -6.15
C SER A 208 0.45 -23.54 -6.96
N PHE A 209 1.50 -24.29 -6.60
CA PHE A 209 2.74 -24.35 -7.35
C PHE A 209 2.53 -25.12 -8.66
N LEU A 210 1.93 -26.31 -8.59
CA LEU A 210 1.65 -27.14 -9.74
C LEU A 210 0.80 -26.40 -10.77
N LYS A 211 -0.26 -25.73 -10.32
CA LYS A 211 -1.14 -24.95 -11.20
C LYS A 211 -0.41 -23.84 -11.95
N LEU A 212 0.48 -23.08 -11.29
CA LEU A 212 1.21 -21.98 -11.93
C LEU A 212 2.31 -22.45 -12.86
N ASN A 213 2.83 -23.66 -12.67
CA ASN A 213 3.91 -24.23 -13.50
C ASN A 213 3.40 -25.20 -14.58
N SER A 214 2.09 -25.54 -14.60
CA SER A 214 1.47 -26.33 -15.66
C SER A 214 0.87 -25.47 -16.78
N GLU A 215 0.50 -24.22 -16.49
CA GLU A 215 -0.13 -23.30 -17.44
C GLU A 215 0.86 -22.59 -18.38
N ASP A 216 2.17 -22.64 -18.11
CA ASP A 216 3.22 -22.02 -18.95
C ASP A 216 3.59 -22.85 -20.19
N SER A 217 2.82 -23.89 -20.53
CA SER A 217 3.07 -24.72 -21.69
C SER A 217 2.16 -24.41 -22.88
N GLU A 218 1.29 -23.40 -22.78
CA GLU A 218 0.34 -23.06 -23.84
C GLU A 218 0.26 -21.52 -24.06
N GLU A 219 1.37 -20.90 -24.47
CA GLU A 219 1.36 -19.64 -25.27
C GLU A 219 2.57 -19.57 -26.18
#